data_4ae62c9c1cb9f581c3e26d2650b9cc8c
#
_entry.id   4ae62c9c1cb9f581c3e26d2650b9cc8c
#
_cell.length_a   1.000
_cell.length_b   1.000
_cell.length_c   1.000
_cell.angle_alpha   90.00
_cell.angle_beta   90.00
_cell.angle_gamma   90.00
#
_symmetry.space_group_name_H-M   'P 1'
#
loop_
_entity.id
_entity.type
_entity.pdbx_description
1 polymer ?
#
loop_
_entity_poly.entity_id
_entity_poly.type
_entity_poly.pdbx_seq_one_letter_code
_entity_poly.pdbx_strand_id
1 'polypeptide(L)'
;TGSGKTTQLPKMALALGRGVARAPGERPRLIGHTQPRRIAASSVAKRIAEELQTPLGEVVGYKVRFQDRLQPGARVKLMTDGILLAEAQSDPLLRAYDTIIVDEAHERSLNIDFLLGHLRQILPRRPDLKLIVTSATIDAERFAQHFAGPQGPAPVFMVSGRTYPVEVRWRPFEESKDRDLQDAIAQAVDELWRGGAQGGDILVFLPGEREIREAADHLRKHLASHPVLRSADILPLFARLSQAEQDRVFSASNGRRIVLSTNVAETSLTVPGIRFVVDAGTARVKRYSYRHKVEQLQVEPISQAAANQRAGRCGRVAAGVCIRLYDEAGFAARPAFTDPEILRSSLASVILRMKSLGLGDVEDFPFLEAPPRKAIADGYALLAELDAVDEQLALTDLGRALARLPLDPKIGRMILAAKDRACLTEMLVIASAMPAPLLDPLPQAQRAHELRAFVIEGLVPRVGCRLGLQRPVTHVLAAHGTGDHQHLG
;
A
#
# COMPACT_ATOMS: atom_id res chain seq x y z
N THR A 1 11.25 3.82 -13.61
CA THR A 1 10.32 4.74 -12.92
C THR A 1 10.44 6.15 -13.52
N GLY A 2 9.38 6.95 -13.48
CA GLY A 2 9.42 8.32 -14.03
C GLY A 2 9.14 8.45 -15.53
N SER A 3 8.82 7.37 -16.24
CA SER A 3 8.45 7.39 -17.66
C SER A 3 7.01 7.86 -17.96
N GLY A 4 6.25 8.25 -16.93
CA GLY A 4 4.87 8.70 -17.08
C GLY A 4 3.84 7.58 -17.34
N LYS A 5 4.22 6.30 -17.28
CA LYS A 5 3.31 5.16 -17.56
C LYS A 5 1.96 5.29 -16.86
N THR A 6 1.98 5.54 -15.58
CA THR A 6 0.80 5.64 -14.72
C THR A 6 -0.22 6.67 -15.21
N THR A 7 0.21 7.83 -15.68
CA THR A 7 -0.69 8.89 -16.17
C THR A 7 -0.98 8.79 -17.68
N GLN A 8 -0.04 8.26 -18.48
CA GLN A 8 -0.20 8.24 -19.94
C GLN A 8 -0.99 7.03 -20.45
N LEU A 9 -0.83 5.84 -19.85
CA LEU A 9 -1.51 4.64 -20.33
C LEU A 9 -3.04 4.76 -20.39
N PRO A 10 -3.74 5.30 -19.37
CA PRO A 10 -5.18 5.51 -19.46
C PRO A 10 -5.56 6.49 -20.60
N LYS A 11 -4.78 7.55 -20.83
CA LYS A 11 -5.01 8.52 -21.92
C LYS A 11 -4.78 7.90 -23.29
N MET A 12 -3.73 7.08 -23.43
CA MET A 12 -3.50 6.31 -24.66
C MET A 12 -4.66 5.35 -24.95
N ALA A 13 -5.16 4.66 -23.94
CA ALA A 13 -6.32 3.78 -24.08
C ALA A 13 -7.57 4.57 -24.53
N LEU A 14 -7.81 5.77 -23.97
CA LEU A 14 -8.89 6.66 -24.41
C LEU A 14 -8.72 7.09 -25.88
N ALA A 15 -7.50 7.48 -26.28
CA ALA A 15 -7.20 7.88 -27.65
C ALA A 15 -7.37 6.74 -28.66
N LEU A 16 -7.18 5.49 -28.23
CA LEU A 16 -7.44 4.29 -29.03
C LEU A 16 -8.92 3.87 -29.03
N GLY A 17 -9.83 4.72 -28.54
CA GLY A 17 -11.25 4.45 -28.54
C GLY A 17 -11.70 3.43 -27.49
N ARG A 18 -10.92 3.20 -26.44
CA ARG A 18 -11.33 2.35 -25.31
C ARG A 18 -12.19 3.17 -24.33
N GLY A 19 -12.93 2.49 -23.49
CA GLY A 19 -13.82 3.16 -22.54
C GLY A 19 -15.07 3.76 -23.18
N VAL A 20 -15.60 3.15 -24.24
CA VAL A 20 -16.81 3.60 -24.97
C VAL A 20 -17.84 2.49 -25.05
N ALA A 21 -19.10 2.87 -25.31
CA ALA A 21 -20.15 1.91 -25.67
C ALA A 21 -19.82 1.26 -27.01
N ARG A 22 -20.09 -0.04 -27.14
CA ARG A 22 -19.84 -0.79 -28.38
C ARG A 22 -20.99 -0.69 -29.37
N ALA A 23 -22.20 -0.46 -28.84
CA ALA A 23 -23.40 -0.25 -29.63
C ALA A 23 -24.21 0.91 -29.09
N PRO A 24 -25.04 1.55 -29.94
CA PRO A 24 -25.99 2.56 -29.50
C PRO A 24 -26.92 2.02 -28.41
N GLY A 25 -27.04 2.72 -27.28
CA GLY A 25 -27.84 2.31 -26.13
C GLY A 25 -27.14 1.41 -25.10
N GLU A 26 -25.95 0.89 -25.38
CA GLU A 26 -25.14 0.21 -24.38
C GLU A 26 -24.45 1.19 -23.44
N ARG A 27 -24.25 0.76 -22.19
CA ARG A 27 -23.42 1.53 -21.26
C ARG A 27 -21.96 1.50 -21.69
N PRO A 28 -21.25 2.63 -21.64
CA PRO A 28 -19.81 2.64 -21.91
C PRO A 28 -19.09 1.65 -20.98
N ARG A 29 -18.16 0.90 -21.51
CA ARG A 29 -17.27 0.08 -20.70
C ARG A 29 -16.16 0.95 -20.15
N LEU A 30 -15.59 0.55 -19.03
CA LEU A 30 -14.57 1.33 -18.32
C LEU A 30 -13.15 0.88 -18.71
N ILE A 31 -12.23 1.81 -18.67
CA ILE A 31 -10.81 1.57 -18.51
C ILE A 31 -10.55 1.52 -16.99
N GLY A 32 -10.31 0.33 -16.45
CA GLY A 32 -9.95 0.14 -15.05
C GLY A 32 -8.44 0.31 -14.86
N HIS A 33 -8.03 1.10 -13.87
CA HIS A 33 -6.63 1.29 -13.57
C HIS A 33 -6.41 1.09 -12.07
N THR A 34 -5.70 0.02 -11.71
CA THR A 34 -5.44 -0.27 -10.30
C THR A 34 -4.17 0.38 -9.79
N GLN A 35 -4.20 0.71 -8.51
CA GLN A 35 -3.07 1.27 -7.76
C GLN A 35 -2.97 0.55 -6.42
N PRO A 36 -1.77 0.23 -5.91
CA PRO A 36 -1.65 -0.48 -4.65
C PRO A 36 -2.10 0.33 -3.44
N ARG A 37 -2.17 1.66 -3.56
CA ARG A 37 -2.47 2.57 -2.44
C ARG A 37 -3.59 3.55 -2.76
N ARG A 38 -4.46 3.81 -1.77
CA ARG A 38 -5.60 4.74 -1.90
C ARG A 38 -5.19 6.13 -2.36
N ILE A 39 -4.13 6.68 -1.75
CA ILE A 39 -3.61 8.02 -2.08
C ILE A 39 -3.11 8.07 -3.53
N ALA A 40 -2.42 7.02 -4.00
CA ALA A 40 -1.97 6.94 -5.38
C ALA A 40 -3.16 6.96 -6.34
N ALA A 41 -4.20 6.17 -6.10
CA ALA A 41 -5.39 6.14 -6.95
C ALA A 41 -6.06 7.53 -7.06
N SER A 42 -6.26 8.23 -5.93
CA SER A 42 -6.87 9.55 -5.94
C SER A 42 -5.98 10.64 -6.56
N SER A 43 -4.68 10.64 -6.26
CA SER A 43 -3.74 11.64 -6.79
C SER A 43 -3.53 11.48 -8.29
N VAL A 44 -3.39 10.24 -8.77
CA VAL A 44 -3.25 9.94 -10.19
C VAL A 44 -4.53 10.29 -10.96
N ALA A 45 -5.71 10.01 -10.40
CA ALA A 45 -6.97 10.39 -11.02
C ALA A 45 -7.09 11.91 -11.18
N LYS A 46 -6.78 12.68 -10.13
CA LYS A 46 -6.73 14.15 -10.20
C LYS A 46 -5.79 14.62 -11.29
N ARG A 47 -4.57 14.09 -11.30
CA ARG A 47 -3.54 14.46 -12.28
C ARG A 47 -3.97 14.17 -13.73
N ILE A 48 -4.59 13.01 -13.99
CA ILE A 48 -5.07 12.68 -15.35
C ILE A 48 -6.23 13.60 -15.73
N ALA A 49 -7.17 13.89 -14.81
CA ALA A 49 -8.26 14.81 -15.07
C ALA A 49 -7.76 16.24 -15.40
N GLU A 50 -6.79 16.74 -14.64
CA GLU A 50 -6.10 18.02 -14.92
C GLU A 50 -5.45 18.04 -16.31
N GLU A 51 -4.70 16.99 -16.67
CA GLU A 51 -4.05 16.87 -17.98
C GLU A 51 -5.05 16.74 -19.14
N LEU A 52 -6.23 16.20 -18.90
CA LEU A 52 -7.33 16.15 -19.87
C LEU A 52 -8.22 17.40 -19.84
N GLN A 53 -7.96 18.34 -18.92
CA GLN A 53 -8.75 19.55 -18.72
C GLN A 53 -10.24 19.27 -18.48
N THR A 54 -10.54 18.22 -17.70
CA THR A 54 -11.89 17.80 -17.33
C THR A 54 -12.08 17.81 -15.81
N PRO A 55 -13.28 18.10 -15.30
CA PRO A 55 -13.58 17.93 -13.89
C PRO A 55 -13.37 16.49 -13.43
N LEU A 56 -12.85 16.34 -12.19
CA LEU A 56 -12.66 15.02 -11.60
C LEU A 56 -14.01 14.32 -11.41
N GLY A 57 -14.12 13.09 -11.91
CA GLY A 57 -15.32 12.26 -11.88
C GLY A 57 -16.04 12.19 -13.22
N GLU A 58 -15.89 13.17 -14.09
CA GLU A 58 -16.63 13.27 -15.36
C GLU A 58 -16.08 12.29 -16.43
N VAL A 59 -14.84 12.43 -16.82
CA VAL A 59 -14.17 11.49 -17.73
C VAL A 59 -13.30 10.50 -16.95
N VAL A 60 -12.61 11.00 -15.93
CA VAL A 60 -11.71 10.25 -15.07
C VAL A 60 -12.13 10.42 -13.64
N GLY A 61 -12.40 9.32 -12.97
CA GLY A 61 -12.71 9.31 -11.55
C GLY A 61 -11.97 8.21 -10.80
N TYR A 62 -12.21 8.12 -9.52
CA TYR A 62 -11.61 7.06 -8.70
C TYR A 62 -12.62 6.47 -7.71
N LYS A 63 -12.36 5.22 -7.36
CA LYS A 63 -13.07 4.51 -6.29
C LYS A 63 -12.06 3.85 -5.36
N VAL A 64 -12.09 4.30 -4.13
CA VAL A 64 -11.33 3.68 -3.04
C VAL A 64 -12.27 3.41 -1.88
N ARG A 65 -11.83 2.69 -0.87
CA ARG A 65 -12.65 2.40 0.29
C ARG A 65 -13.18 3.69 0.92
N PHE A 66 -14.50 3.77 1.10
CA PHE A 66 -15.24 4.93 1.63
C PHE A 66 -15.29 6.18 0.74
N GLN A 67 -14.71 6.16 -0.45
CA GLN A 67 -14.78 7.29 -1.38
C GLN A 67 -15.05 6.80 -2.80
N ASP A 68 -16.08 7.35 -3.41
CA ASP A 68 -16.43 7.14 -4.81
C ASP A 68 -16.59 8.51 -5.47
N ARG A 69 -15.77 8.78 -6.46
CA ARG A 69 -15.78 10.03 -7.24
C ARG A 69 -15.89 9.70 -8.73
N LEU A 70 -16.90 8.92 -9.09
CA LEU A 70 -17.26 8.60 -10.46
C LEU A 70 -18.65 9.16 -10.75
N GLN A 71 -18.78 9.88 -11.86
CA GLN A 71 -20.08 10.30 -12.40
C GLN A 71 -20.57 9.30 -13.45
N PRO A 72 -21.88 9.26 -13.72
CA PRO A 72 -22.43 8.53 -14.87
C PRO A 72 -21.76 9.02 -16.15
N GLY A 73 -21.17 8.11 -16.94
CA GLY A 73 -20.45 8.45 -18.16
C GLY A 73 -18.92 8.52 -18.01
N ALA A 74 -18.37 8.41 -16.81
CA ALA A 74 -16.94 8.26 -16.62
C ALA A 74 -16.38 7.10 -17.43
N ARG A 75 -15.21 7.29 -18.04
CA ARG A 75 -14.57 6.33 -18.95
C ARG A 75 -13.36 5.67 -18.33
N VAL A 76 -12.67 6.37 -17.43
CA VAL A 76 -11.50 5.87 -16.70
C VAL A 76 -11.81 5.84 -15.22
N LYS A 77 -11.63 4.67 -14.62
CA LYS A 77 -11.81 4.44 -13.19
C LYS A 77 -10.52 3.99 -12.55
N LEU A 78 -9.93 4.88 -11.75
CA LEU A 78 -8.82 4.50 -10.89
C LEU A 78 -9.36 3.89 -9.60
N MET A 79 -8.66 2.85 -9.11
CA MET A 79 -9.10 2.14 -7.90
C MET A 79 -7.93 1.42 -7.25
N THR A 80 -8.13 0.96 -6.03
CA THR A 80 -7.15 0.02 -5.44
C THR A 80 -7.40 -1.39 -5.96
N ASP A 81 -6.34 -2.21 -5.96
CA ASP A 81 -6.40 -3.62 -6.38
C ASP A 81 -7.52 -4.38 -5.66
N GLY A 82 -7.70 -4.11 -4.36
CA GLY A 82 -8.77 -4.72 -3.56
C GLY A 82 -10.18 -4.32 -3.99
N ILE A 83 -10.38 -3.14 -4.60
CA ILE A 83 -11.70 -2.73 -5.12
C ILE A 83 -12.01 -3.53 -6.40
N LEU A 84 -11.07 -3.66 -7.34
CA LEU A 84 -11.28 -4.45 -8.55
C LEU A 84 -11.53 -5.92 -8.20
N LEU A 85 -10.82 -6.44 -7.22
CA LEU A 85 -11.01 -7.81 -6.74
C LEU A 85 -12.39 -8.01 -6.10
N ALA A 86 -12.89 -7.02 -5.34
CA ALA A 86 -14.25 -7.07 -4.78
C ALA A 86 -15.33 -6.98 -5.88
N GLU A 87 -15.09 -6.24 -6.95
CA GLU A 87 -16.00 -6.18 -8.09
C GLU A 87 -16.04 -7.51 -8.88
N ALA A 88 -14.92 -8.24 -8.93
CA ALA A 88 -14.86 -9.56 -9.53
C ALA A 88 -15.77 -10.60 -8.80
N GLN A 89 -16.17 -10.37 -7.55
CA GLN A 89 -17.14 -11.23 -6.86
C GLN A 89 -18.55 -11.13 -7.48
N SER A 90 -18.96 -9.92 -7.85
CA SER A 90 -20.29 -9.68 -8.46
C SER A 90 -20.28 -9.80 -9.98
N ASP A 91 -19.16 -9.52 -10.62
CA ASP A 91 -18.92 -9.66 -12.06
C ASP A 91 -17.62 -10.45 -12.30
N PRO A 92 -17.64 -11.79 -12.20
CA PRO A 92 -16.45 -12.65 -12.34
C PRO A 92 -15.71 -12.49 -13.66
N LEU A 93 -16.38 -12.03 -14.70
CA LEU A 93 -15.77 -11.79 -16.02
C LEU A 93 -15.38 -10.32 -16.23
N LEU A 94 -15.56 -9.46 -15.23
CA LEU A 94 -15.23 -8.03 -15.29
C LEU A 94 -15.80 -7.37 -16.57
N ARG A 95 -17.06 -7.65 -16.88
CA ARG A 95 -17.74 -7.19 -18.11
C ARG A 95 -17.91 -5.69 -18.19
N ALA A 96 -17.90 -5.02 -17.03
CA ALA A 96 -17.89 -3.57 -16.95
C ALA A 96 -16.65 -2.91 -17.58
N TYR A 97 -15.60 -3.71 -17.82
CA TYR A 97 -14.32 -3.21 -18.32
C TYR A 97 -14.03 -3.74 -19.73
N ASP A 98 -13.42 -2.89 -20.54
CA ASP A 98 -12.81 -3.28 -21.81
C ASP A 98 -11.28 -3.25 -21.77
N THR A 99 -10.73 -2.53 -20.82
CA THR A 99 -9.29 -2.42 -20.59
C THR A 99 -9.03 -2.41 -19.09
N ILE A 100 -8.05 -3.19 -18.65
CA ILE A 100 -7.57 -3.19 -17.26
C ILE A 100 -6.09 -2.92 -17.27
N ILE A 101 -5.66 -1.97 -16.46
CA ILE A 101 -4.26 -1.61 -16.21
C ILE A 101 -3.95 -1.98 -14.76
N VAL A 102 -3.08 -2.97 -14.57
CA VAL A 102 -2.55 -3.34 -13.25
C VAL A 102 -1.20 -2.64 -13.09
N ASP A 103 -1.19 -1.56 -12.32
CA ASP A 103 0.01 -0.75 -12.13
C ASP A 103 0.80 -1.20 -10.90
N GLU A 104 2.11 -0.96 -10.94
CA GLU A 104 3.07 -1.30 -9.88
C GLU A 104 3.02 -2.81 -9.48
N ALA A 105 2.82 -3.70 -10.46
CA ALA A 105 2.64 -5.14 -10.22
C ALA A 105 3.84 -5.79 -9.49
N HIS A 106 5.01 -5.17 -9.50
CA HIS A 106 6.19 -5.60 -8.76
C HIS A 106 6.07 -5.46 -7.24
N GLU A 107 5.07 -4.73 -6.72
CA GLU A 107 4.81 -4.69 -5.27
C GLU A 107 4.34 -6.06 -4.74
N ARG A 108 3.82 -6.94 -5.62
CA ARG A 108 3.46 -8.33 -5.31
C ARG A 108 2.68 -8.47 -4.01
N SER A 109 1.71 -7.56 -3.78
CA SER A 109 0.74 -7.72 -2.71
C SER A 109 -0.20 -8.90 -2.99
N LEU A 110 -0.83 -9.47 -1.96
CA LEU A 110 -1.82 -10.54 -2.13
C LEU A 110 -2.93 -10.17 -3.12
N ASN A 111 -3.38 -8.92 -3.10
CA ASN A 111 -4.41 -8.45 -4.03
C ASN A 111 -3.92 -8.47 -5.48
N ILE A 112 -2.69 -8.03 -5.72
CA ILE A 112 -2.07 -8.06 -7.05
C ILE A 112 -1.95 -9.51 -7.53
N ASP A 113 -1.42 -10.41 -6.70
CA ASP A 113 -1.25 -11.81 -7.08
C ASP A 113 -2.60 -12.50 -7.36
N PHE A 114 -3.66 -12.19 -6.60
CA PHE A 114 -5.02 -12.66 -6.89
C PHE A 114 -5.57 -12.08 -8.20
N LEU A 115 -5.37 -10.81 -8.45
CA LEU A 115 -5.82 -10.19 -9.71
C LEU A 115 -5.10 -10.78 -10.91
N LEU A 116 -3.78 -10.98 -10.83
CA LEU A 116 -3.01 -11.57 -11.92
C LEU A 116 -3.50 -12.99 -12.24
N GLY A 117 -3.70 -13.83 -11.22
CA GLY A 117 -4.24 -15.18 -11.42
C GLY A 117 -5.66 -15.17 -11.96
N HIS A 118 -6.55 -14.34 -11.42
CA HIS A 118 -7.93 -14.20 -11.89
C HIS A 118 -7.99 -13.71 -13.34
N LEU A 119 -7.21 -12.67 -13.67
CA LEU A 119 -7.12 -12.16 -15.04
C LEU A 119 -6.60 -13.22 -16.02
N ARG A 120 -5.61 -14.02 -15.62
CA ARG A 120 -5.15 -15.16 -16.43
C ARG A 120 -6.27 -16.15 -16.74
N GLN A 121 -7.14 -16.45 -15.75
CA GLN A 121 -8.26 -17.37 -15.94
C GLN A 121 -9.35 -16.80 -16.85
N ILE A 122 -9.62 -15.49 -16.81
CA ILE A 122 -10.71 -14.89 -17.58
C ILE A 122 -10.32 -14.45 -18.99
N LEU A 123 -9.06 -14.11 -19.24
CA LEU A 123 -8.61 -13.61 -20.56
C LEU A 123 -8.98 -14.55 -21.73
N PRO A 124 -8.87 -15.88 -21.66
CA PRO A 124 -9.32 -16.77 -22.73
C PRO A 124 -10.82 -16.68 -23.02
N ARG A 125 -11.62 -16.31 -22.01
CA ARG A 125 -13.08 -16.14 -22.10
C ARG A 125 -13.48 -14.70 -22.48
N ARG A 126 -12.52 -13.78 -22.49
CA ARG A 126 -12.69 -12.35 -22.75
C ARG A 126 -11.67 -11.84 -23.77
N PRO A 127 -11.73 -12.30 -25.04
CA PRO A 127 -10.77 -11.86 -26.09
C PRO A 127 -10.86 -10.34 -26.38
N ASP A 128 -11.97 -9.74 -25.99
CA ASP A 128 -12.22 -8.29 -26.09
C ASP A 128 -11.53 -7.47 -25.02
N LEU A 129 -11.25 -8.06 -23.86
CA LEU A 129 -10.58 -7.40 -22.74
C LEU A 129 -9.09 -7.21 -23.06
N LYS A 130 -8.59 -5.99 -22.86
CA LYS A 130 -7.16 -5.70 -22.95
C LYS A 130 -6.58 -5.57 -21.56
N LEU A 131 -5.49 -6.26 -21.33
CA LEU A 131 -4.74 -6.20 -20.07
C LEU A 131 -3.39 -5.55 -20.31
N ILE A 132 -3.05 -4.59 -19.47
CA ILE A 132 -1.73 -3.97 -19.40
C ILE A 132 -1.22 -4.16 -17.96
N VAL A 133 -0.07 -4.79 -17.82
CA VAL A 133 0.61 -4.92 -16.52
C VAL A 133 1.84 -4.03 -16.55
N THR A 134 1.98 -3.13 -15.58
CA THR A 134 3.18 -2.30 -15.47
C THR A 134 4.03 -2.71 -14.28
N SER A 135 5.33 -2.62 -14.46
CA SER A 135 6.31 -2.93 -13.42
C SER A 135 7.47 -1.93 -13.50
N ALA A 136 8.06 -1.63 -12.35
CA ALA A 136 9.27 -0.82 -12.26
C ALA A 136 10.55 -1.65 -12.24
N THR A 137 10.45 -2.96 -12.10
CA THR A 137 11.58 -3.89 -12.01
C THR A 137 11.80 -4.69 -13.30
N ILE A 138 12.98 -5.29 -13.44
CA ILE A 138 13.43 -6.02 -14.64
C ILE A 138 12.76 -7.41 -14.79
N ASP A 139 11.96 -7.86 -13.81
CA ASP A 139 11.30 -9.18 -13.81
C ASP A 139 10.09 -9.25 -14.79
N ALA A 140 10.19 -8.55 -15.93
CA ALA A 140 9.12 -8.48 -16.92
C ALA A 140 8.88 -9.84 -17.61
N GLU A 141 9.91 -10.66 -17.73
CA GLU A 141 9.81 -11.98 -18.36
C GLU A 141 8.87 -12.92 -17.61
N ARG A 142 8.89 -12.90 -16.27
CA ARG A 142 7.99 -13.70 -15.43
C ARG A 142 6.53 -13.33 -15.67
N PHE A 143 6.23 -12.03 -15.75
CA PHE A 143 4.87 -11.57 -16.09
C PHE A 143 4.50 -11.94 -17.52
N ALA A 144 5.42 -11.82 -18.48
CA ALA A 144 5.18 -12.20 -19.87
C ALA A 144 4.85 -13.69 -20.02
N GLN A 145 5.59 -14.56 -19.34
CA GLN A 145 5.33 -16.00 -19.31
C GLN A 145 4.02 -16.32 -18.61
N HIS A 146 3.69 -15.64 -17.52
CA HIS A 146 2.44 -15.83 -16.80
C HIS A 146 1.22 -15.59 -17.70
N PHE A 147 1.28 -14.61 -18.59
CA PHE A 147 0.22 -14.30 -19.56
C PHE A 147 0.51 -14.85 -20.96
N ALA A 148 1.34 -15.90 -21.07
CA ALA A 148 1.58 -16.55 -22.35
C ALA A 148 0.28 -17.10 -22.97
N GLY A 149 0.08 -16.81 -24.24
CA GLY A 149 -1.01 -17.32 -25.04
C GLY A 149 -0.52 -18.30 -26.12
N PRO A 150 -1.38 -18.69 -27.06
CA PRO A 150 -1.01 -19.59 -28.17
C PRO A 150 0.14 -19.08 -29.04
N GLN A 151 0.36 -17.77 -29.05
CA GLN A 151 1.42 -17.10 -29.85
C GLN A 151 2.73 -16.90 -29.06
N GLY A 152 2.81 -17.43 -27.85
CA GLY A 152 3.97 -17.28 -26.95
C GLY A 152 3.74 -16.33 -25.80
N PRO A 153 4.84 -15.86 -25.15
CA PRO A 153 4.78 -14.93 -24.04
C PRO A 153 4.12 -13.59 -24.43
N ALA A 154 3.50 -12.92 -23.46
CA ALA A 154 2.94 -11.60 -23.68
C ALA A 154 4.06 -10.59 -24.09
N PRO A 155 3.78 -9.64 -25.00
CA PRO A 155 4.78 -8.70 -25.45
C PRO A 155 5.24 -7.77 -24.31
N VAL A 156 6.55 -7.53 -24.24
CA VAL A 156 7.17 -6.64 -23.26
C VAL A 156 7.67 -5.38 -23.94
N PHE A 157 7.21 -4.22 -23.44
CA PHE A 157 7.65 -2.92 -23.90
C PHE A 157 8.50 -2.23 -22.83
N MET A 158 9.77 -2.03 -23.11
CA MET A 158 10.67 -1.30 -22.23
C MET A 158 10.57 0.19 -22.53
N VAL A 159 10.11 0.96 -21.55
CA VAL A 159 10.06 2.42 -21.63
C VAL A 159 11.04 2.99 -20.62
N SER A 160 12.16 3.51 -21.08
CA SER A 160 13.09 4.25 -20.22
C SER A 160 12.49 5.63 -19.92
N GLY A 161 12.35 5.94 -18.62
CA GLY A 161 12.07 7.32 -18.22
C GLY A 161 13.31 8.18 -18.50
N ARG A 162 13.12 9.45 -18.91
CA ARG A 162 14.22 10.41 -18.88
C ARG A 162 14.58 10.65 -17.42
N THR A 163 15.60 9.95 -16.94
CA THR A 163 16.16 10.16 -15.61
C THR A 163 17.54 10.77 -15.74
N TYR A 164 17.84 11.69 -14.85
CA TYR A 164 19.18 12.23 -14.72
C TYR A 164 20.07 11.22 -14.01
N PRO A 165 21.41 11.29 -14.17
CA PRO A 165 22.34 10.43 -13.47
C PRO A 165 22.17 10.55 -11.96
N VAL A 166 22.31 9.43 -11.26
CA VAL A 166 22.32 9.36 -9.80
C VAL A 166 23.68 8.79 -9.37
N GLU A 167 24.42 9.61 -8.64
CA GLU A 167 25.65 9.18 -7.99
C GLU A 167 25.29 8.43 -6.71
N VAL A 168 25.75 7.18 -6.56
CA VAL A 168 25.58 6.40 -5.33
C VAL A 168 26.85 6.49 -4.50
N ARG A 169 26.70 6.93 -3.24
CA ARG A 169 27.76 7.01 -2.25
C ARG A 169 27.50 6.03 -1.13
N TRP A 170 28.49 5.22 -0.81
CA TRP A 170 28.42 4.28 0.30
C TRP A 170 29.01 4.92 1.56
N ARG A 171 28.23 4.98 2.63
CA ARG A 171 28.62 5.55 3.93
C ARG A 171 28.16 4.61 5.04
N PRO A 172 28.76 3.40 5.11
CA PRO A 172 28.41 2.47 6.17
C PRO A 172 28.71 3.07 7.54
N PHE A 173 27.88 2.74 8.51
CA PHE A 173 28.14 3.07 9.90
C PHE A 173 27.97 1.83 10.77
N GLU A 174 28.71 1.77 11.85
CA GLU A 174 28.55 0.76 12.88
C GLU A 174 27.89 1.42 14.09
N GLU A 175 26.83 0.79 14.59
CA GLU A 175 26.18 1.25 15.82
C GLU A 175 27.14 1.07 17.00
N SER A 176 27.33 2.13 17.75
CA SER A 176 28.15 2.17 18.96
C SER A 176 27.47 3.02 20.03
N LYS A 177 28.08 3.10 21.22
CA LYS A 177 27.55 3.97 22.30
C LYS A 177 27.50 5.44 21.91
N ASP A 178 28.40 5.87 21.01
CA ASP A 178 28.60 7.26 20.63
C ASP A 178 28.11 7.58 19.19
N ARG A 179 27.57 6.60 18.48
CA ARG A 179 27.14 6.76 17.10
C ARG A 179 25.96 5.83 16.78
N ASP A 180 24.86 6.44 16.43
CA ASP A 180 23.64 5.74 16.06
C ASP A 180 23.20 6.05 14.60
N LEU A 181 22.06 5.52 14.19
CA LEU A 181 21.47 5.78 12.88
C LEU A 181 21.17 7.26 12.69
N GLN A 182 20.78 7.97 13.75
CA GLN A 182 20.39 9.39 13.68
C GLN A 182 21.61 10.27 13.39
N ASP A 183 22.76 9.94 13.99
CA ASP A 183 24.04 10.62 13.72
C ASP A 183 24.51 10.37 12.29
N ALA A 184 24.36 9.13 11.78
CA ALA A 184 24.72 8.81 10.41
C ALA A 184 23.85 9.58 9.40
N ILE A 185 22.53 9.74 9.68
CA ILE A 185 21.63 10.56 8.87
C ILE A 185 22.04 12.04 8.91
N ALA A 186 22.35 12.58 10.08
CA ALA A 186 22.77 13.97 10.22
C ALA A 186 24.07 14.26 9.45
N GLN A 187 25.05 13.36 9.52
CA GLN A 187 26.30 13.44 8.74
C GLN A 187 26.03 13.38 7.24
N ALA A 188 25.11 12.52 6.79
CA ALA A 188 24.72 12.43 5.37
C ALA A 188 24.03 13.73 4.90
N VAL A 189 23.16 14.33 5.71
CA VAL A 189 22.53 15.64 5.43
C VAL A 189 23.60 16.72 5.30
N ASP A 190 24.57 16.77 6.22
CA ASP A 190 25.67 17.72 6.16
C ASP A 190 26.51 17.53 4.89
N GLU A 191 26.86 16.29 4.52
CA GLU A 191 27.60 15.99 3.30
C GLU A 191 26.86 16.52 2.06
N LEU A 192 25.55 16.25 1.96
CA LEU A 192 24.73 16.64 0.81
C LEU A 192 24.56 18.16 0.68
N TRP A 193 24.52 18.89 1.79
CA TRP A 193 24.28 20.33 1.78
C TRP A 193 25.53 21.20 1.90
N ARG A 194 26.71 20.62 2.23
CA ARG A 194 27.99 21.36 2.27
C ARG A 194 28.42 21.94 0.92
N GLY A 195 27.96 21.39 -0.19
CA GLY A 195 28.29 21.86 -1.53
C GLY A 195 27.65 23.18 -1.96
N GLY A 196 26.93 23.88 -1.09
CA GLY A 196 26.46 25.29 -1.13
C GLY A 196 25.67 25.78 -2.38
N ALA A 197 26.05 25.39 -3.55
CA ALA A 197 25.61 26.02 -4.81
C ALA A 197 24.39 25.34 -5.48
N GLN A 198 23.97 24.16 -5.06
CA GLN A 198 22.86 23.46 -5.70
C GLN A 198 21.81 23.06 -4.65
N GLY A 199 20.89 23.97 -4.36
CA GLY A 199 19.73 23.68 -3.52
C GLY A 199 18.96 22.46 -4.02
N GLY A 200 18.39 21.70 -3.09
CA GLY A 200 17.55 20.54 -3.40
C GLY A 200 17.08 19.87 -2.12
N ASP A 201 15.92 19.25 -2.21
CA ASP A 201 15.32 18.57 -1.07
C ASP A 201 15.95 17.18 -0.89
N ILE A 202 15.99 16.74 0.37
CA ILE A 202 16.50 15.44 0.76
C ILE A 202 15.30 14.53 1.09
N LEU A 203 15.31 13.29 0.58
CA LEU A 203 14.40 12.24 0.98
C LEU A 203 15.18 11.18 1.75
N VAL A 204 14.79 10.95 3.01
CA VAL A 204 15.40 9.95 3.88
C VAL A 204 14.46 8.76 4.02
N PHE A 205 14.94 7.55 3.71
CA PHE A 205 14.17 6.32 3.88
C PHE A 205 14.49 5.65 5.21
N LEU A 206 13.44 5.44 6.01
CA LEU A 206 13.47 4.86 7.35
C LEU A 206 12.48 3.71 7.48
N PRO A 207 12.70 2.72 8.37
CA PRO A 207 11.85 1.54 8.46
C PRO A 207 10.46 1.82 9.05
N GLY A 208 10.29 2.82 9.91
CA GLY A 208 9.02 3.05 10.56
C GLY A 208 8.81 4.43 11.14
N GLU A 209 7.63 4.64 11.70
CA GLU A 209 7.20 5.93 12.29
C GLU A 209 8.06 6.34 13.48
N ARG A 210 8.46 5.38 14.32
CA ARG A 210 9.30 5.64 15.49
C ARG A 210 10.64 6.24 15.04
N GLU A 211 11.30 5.58 14.10
CA GLU A 211 12.60 6.01 13.58
C GLU A 211 12.50 7.35 12.85
N ILE A 212 11.35 7.61 12.18
CA ILE A 212 11.07 8.92 11.54
C ILE A 212 10.95 10.02 12.60
N ARG A 213 10.27 9.79 13.73
CA ARG A 213 10.13 10.77 14.79
C ARG A 213 11.47 11.06 15.48
N GLU A 214 12.21 10.00 15.80
CA GLU A 214 13.56 10.10 16.40
C GLU A 214 14.49 10.89 15.47
N ALA A 215 14.54 10.57 14.17
CA ALA A 215 15.32 11.30 13.18
C ALA A 215 14.90 12.77 13.04
N ALA A 216 13.59 13.05 13.06
CA ALA A 216 13.08 14.41 12.97
C ALA A 216 13.54 15.25 14.16
N ASP A 217 13.47 14.72 15.37
CA ASP A 217 13.87 15.44 16.58
C ASP A 217 15.39 15.62 16.66
N HIS A 218 16.17 14.61 16.26
CA HIS A 218 17.62 14.71 16.18
C HIS A 218 18.05 15.76 15.15
N LEU A 219 17.50 15.72 13.92
CA LEU A 219 17.82 16.68 12.87
C LEU A 219 17.43 18.11 13.22
N ARG A 220 16.29 18.34 13.90
CA ARG A 220 15.93 19.70 14.39
C ARG A 220 16.96 20.24 15.35
N LYS A 221 17.45 19.44 16.29
CA LYS A 221 18.50 19.83 17.24
C LYS A 221 19.83 20.07 16.51
N HIS A 222 20.21 19.16 15.60
CA HIS A 222 21.45 19.25 14.85
C HIS A 222 21.51 20.50 13.96
N LEU A 223 20.42 20.81 13.24
CA LEU A 223 20.36 21.96 12.34
C LEU A 223 20.12 23.29 13.06
N ALA A 224 19.65 23.28 14.30
CA ALA A 224 19.36 24.53 15.07
C ALA A 224 20.58 25.44 15.21
N SER A 225 21.77 24.87 15.33
CA SER A 225 23.03 25.61 15.43
C SER A 225 23.57 26.16 14.11
N HIS A 226 22.99 25.70 12.97
CA HIS A 226 23.50 26.07 11.64
C HIS A 226 22.78 27.32 11.08
N PRO A 227 23.48 28.42 10.80
CA PRO A 227 22.85 29.70 10.44
C PRO A 227 21.90 29.64 9.23
N VAL A 228 22.23 28.82 8.22
CA VAL A 228 21.48 28.72 6.96
C VAL A 228 20.46 27.58 6.99
N LEU A 229 20.78 26.46 7.65
CA LEU A 229 19.99 25.25 7.60
C LEU A 229 18.92 25.15 8.70
N ARG A 230 18.95 26.01 9.71
CA ARG A 230 17.97 26.07 10.81
C ARG A 230 16.53 26.30 10.34
N SER A 231 16.36 26.86 9.14
CA SER A 231 15.05 27.12 8.52
C SER A 231 14.57 25.99 7.63
N ALA A 232 15.29 24.88 7.55
CA ALA A 232 14.88 23.76 6.74
C ALA A 232 13.63 23.07 7.31
N ASP A 233 12.65 22.80 6.46
CA ASP A 233 11.45 22.06 6.84
C ASP A 233 11.75 20.56 6.97
N ILE A 234 11.46 19.97 8.12
CA ILE A 234 11.58 18.54 8.37
C ILE A 234 10.16 17.96 8.37
N LEU A 235 9.83 17.23 7.31
CA LEU A 235 8.49 16.73 7.03
C LEU A 235 8.43 15.20 7.10
N PRO A 236 7.62 14.63 8.01
CA PRO A 236 7.38 13.19 8.03
C PRO A 236 6.45 12.79 6.88
N LEU A 237 6.65 11.56 6.34
CA LEU A 237 5.80 10.96 5.32
C LEU A 237 5.61 9.45 5.57
N PHE A 238 4.50 9.08 6.17
CA PHE A 238 4.10 7.69 6.41
C PHE A 238 2.58 7.53 6.36
N ALA A 239 2.11 6.29 6.25
CA ALA A 239 0.70 5.98 5.94
C ALA A 239 -0.32 6.48 6.98
N ARG A 240 0.11 6.73 8.24
CA ARG A 240 -0.76 7.17 9.35
C ARG A 240 -1.00 8.67 9.43
N LEU A 241 -0.28 9.45 8.64
CA LEU A 241 -0.46 10.91 8.64
C LEU A 241 -1.83 11.30 8.12
N SER A 242 -2.38 12.37 8.67
CA SER A 242 -3.58 13.01 8.13
C SER A 242 -3.36 13.49 6.70
N GLN A 243 -4.45 13.64 5.94
CA GLN A 243 -4.36 14.14 4.57
C GLN A 243 -3.68 15.51 4.49
N ALA A 244 -3.98 16.40 5.43
CA ALA A 244 -3.38 17.74 5.50
C ALA A 244 -1.85 17.69 5.71
N GLU A 245 -1.36 16.78 6.57
CA GLU A 245 0.08 16.60 6.79
C GLU A 245 0.76 16.01 5.54
N GLN A 246 0.10 15.08 4.87
CA GLN A 246 0.61 14.52 3.61
C GLN A 246 0.65 15.59 2.51
N ASP A 247 -0.40 16.39 2.37
CA ASP A 247 -0.47 17.45 1.36
C ASP A 247 0.65 18.49 1.52
N ARG A 248 1.11 18.74 2.74
CA ARG A 248 2.28 19.61 3.00
C ARG A 248 3.55 19.14 2.31
N VAL A 249 3.76 17.82 2.21
CA VAL A 249 4.93 17.23 1.54
C VAL A 249 4.90 17.50 0.03
N PHE A 250 3.69 17.60 -0.56
CA PHE A 250 3.51 17.83 -1.99
C PHE A 250 3.37 19.30 -2.38
N SER A 251 3.20 20.19 -1.39
CA SER A 251 3.10 21.63 -1.62
C SER A 251 4.47 22.21 -2.01
N ALA A 252 4.45 23.27 -2.81
CA ALA A 252 5.66 24.02 -3.11
C ALA A 252 6.22 24.65 -1.82
N SER A 253 7.53 24.59 -1.66
CA SER A 253 8.24 25.24 -0.56
C SER A 253 9.27 26.20 -1.14
N ASN A 254 9.44 27.35 -0.49
CA ASN A 254 10.47 28.33 -0.84
C ASN A 254 11.81 28.04 -0.13
N GLY A 255 11.85 27.03 0.73
CA GLY A 255 13.02 26.63 1.52
C GLY A 255 13.52 25.23 1.20
N ARG A 256 14.61 24.85 1.86
CA ARG A 256 15.12 23.47 1.82
C ARG A 256 14.24 22.56 2.66
N ARG A 257 14.02 21.33 2.19
CA ARG A 257 13.20 20.33 2.90
C ARG A 257 13.96 19.02 3.10
N ILE A 258 13.72 18.41 4.25
CA ILE A 258 14.07 17.02 4.51
C ILE A 258 12.77 16.26 4.70
N VAL A 259 12.48 15.32 3.81
CA VAL A 259 11.31 14.45 3.90
C VAL A 259 11.75 13.11 4.46
N LEU A 260 11.25 12.76 5.64
CA LEU A 260 11.55 11.49 6.32
C LEU A 260 10.42 10.51 6.01
N SER A 261 10.70 9.45 5.27
CA SER A 261 9.66 8.58 4.73
C SER A 261 9.92 7.09 5.00
N THR A 262 8.84 6.35 5.14
CA THR A 262 8.88 4.89 4.98
C THR A 262 8.92 4.52 3.49
N ASN A 263 8.78 3.24 3.16
CA ASN A 263 8.64 2.76 1.77
C ASN A 263 7.43 3.34 1.01
N VAL A 264 6.63 4.18 1.64
CA VAL A 264 5.52 4.91 1.00
C VAL A 264 6.01 5.80 -0.17
N ALA A 265 7.19 6.43 -0.03
CA ALA A 265 7.80 7.23 -1.10
C ALA A 265 8.67 6.40 -2.06
N GLU A 266 8.77 5.09 -1.88
CA GLU A 266 9.61 4.21 -2.71
C GLU A 266 8.99 3.97 -4.10
N THR A 267 7.66 3.76 -4.18
CA THR A 267 6.97 3.40 -5.42
C THR A 267 5.86 4.38 -5.79
N SER A 268 4.84 4.49 -4.96
CA SER A 268 3.53 5.04 -5.34
C SER A 268 3.45 6.57 -5.30
N LEU A 269 4.34 7.27 -4.60
CA LEU A 269 4.28 8.72 -4.44
C LEU A 269 5.53 9.40 -5.00
N THR A 270 5.34 10.45 -5.78
CA THR A 270 6.44 11.29 -6.26
C THR A 270 6.49 12.57 -5.45
N VAL A 271 7.46 12.65 -4.55
CA VAL A 271 7.74 13.89 -3.82
C VAL A 271 8.45 14.87 -4.76
N PRO A 272 7.90 16.07 -4.97
CA PRO A 272 8.51 17.05 -5.87
C PRO A 272 9.80 17.65 -5.25
N GLY A 273 10.74 18.05 -6.10
CA GLY A 273 11.95 18.78 -5.67
C GLY A 273 13.08 17.92 -5.13
N ILE A 274 12.92 16.60 -5.00
CA ILE A 274 13.95 15.71 -4.44
C ILE A 274 15.15 15.62 -5.38
N ARG A 275 16.30 16.00 -4.87
CA ARG A 275 17.61 15.87 -5.52
C ARG A 275 18.56 14.93 -4.77
N PHE A 276 18.28 14.66 -3.51
CA PHE A 276 19.13 13.85 -2.66
C PHE A 276 18.32 12.76 -1.96
N VAL A 277 18.94 11.60 -1.83
CA VAL A 277 18.36 10.47 -1.07
C VAL A 277 19.35 10.01 -0.02
N VAL A 278 18.85 9.74 1.18
CA VAL A 278 19.57 9.01 2.22
C VAL A 278 18.80 7.72 2.48
N ASP A 279 19.46 6.58 2.30
CA ASP A 279 18.84 5.26 2.42
C ASP A 279 19.44 4.46 3.57
N ALA A 280 18.67 4.26 4.64
CA ALA A 280 19.07 3.43 5.79
C ALA A 280 19.14 1.91 5.42
N GLY A 281 18.68 1.52 4.24
CA GLY A 281 18.77 0.15 3.75
C GLY A 281 17.84 -0.86 4.39
N THR A 282 16.89 -0.40 5.20
CA THR A 282 15.94 -1.25 5.92
C THR A 282 14.51 -0.86 5.65
N ALA A 283 13.58 -1.80 5.86
CA ALA A 283 12.15 -1.58 5.85
C ALA A 283 11.46 -2.46 6.89
N ARG A 284 10.28 -2.04 7.35
CA ARG A 284 9.44 -2.85 8.19
C ARG A 284 8.59 -3.76 7.30
N VAL A 285 8.78 -5.07 7.44
CA VAL A 285 8.17 -6.10 6.61
C VAL A 285 7.31 -7.01 7.49
N LYS A 286 6.11 -7.31 7.00
CA LYS A 286 5.21 -8.26 7.63
C LYS A 286 5.66 -9.68 7.27
N ARG A 287 5.91 -10.52 8.30
CA ARG A 287 6.24 -11.94 8.14
C ARG A 287 5.38 -12.80 9.06
N TYR A 288 4.96 -13.95 8.54
CA TYR A 288 4.30 -14.97 9.33
C TYR A 288 5.33 -15.87 10.00
N SER A 289 5.27 -15.96 11.31
CA SER A 289 6.10 -16.86 12.09
C SER A 289 5.40 -18.23 12.21
N TYR A 290 5.88 -19.23 11.50
CA TYR A 290 5.36 -20.61 11.61
C TYR A 290 5.53 -21.18 13.02
N ARG A 291 6.57 -20.78 13.75
CA ARG A 291 6.83 -21.22 15.12
C ARG A 291 5.80 -20.68 16.11
N HIS A 292 5.49 -19.38 16.01
CA HIS A 292 4.57 -18.70 16.92
C HIS A 292 3.14 -18.64 16.37
N LYS A 293 2.95 -19.04 15.10
CA LYS A 293 1.66 -18.97 14.39
C LYS A 293 1.02 -17.58 14.43
N VAL A 294 1.82 -16.54 14.36
CA VAL A 294 1.40 -15.13 14.34
C VAL A 294 2.13 -14.33 13.28
N GLU A 295 1.49 -13.28 12.79
CA GLU A 295 2.12 -12.30 11.90
C GLU A 295 2.88 -11.27 12.74
N GLN A 296 4.11 -10.98 12.33
CA GLN A 296 5.00 -10.02 13.01
C GLN A 296 5.52 -9.00 12.02
N LEU A 297 5.68 -7.76 12.46
CA LEU A 297 6.36 -6.71 11.72
C LEU A 297 7.84 -6.70 12.15
N GLN A 298 8.71 -7.09 11.23
CA GLN A 298 10.16 -7.14 11.45
C GLN A 298 10.86 -6.07 10.62
N VAL A 299 11.92 -5.47 11.18
CA VAL A 299 12.80 -4.59 10.42
C VAL A 299 13.83 -5.46 9.73
N GLU A 300 13.86 -5.41 8.40
CA GLU A 300 14.71 -6.25 7.56
C GLU A 300 15.46 -5.41 6.53
N PRO A 301 16.63 -5.86 6.05
CA PRO A 301 17.29 -5.28 4.89
C PRO A 301 16.37 -5.34 3.66
N ILE A 302 16.33 -4.25 2.90
CA ILE A 302 15.58 -4.20 1.63
C ILE A 302 16.30 -4.94 0.52
N SER A 303 15.58 -5.35 -0.52
CA SER A 303 16.15 -5.95 -1.72
C SER A 303 16.99 -4.96 -2.55
N GLN A 304 17.81 -5.48 -3.46
CA GLN A 304 18.58 -4.65 -4.41
C GLN A 304 17.64 -3.79 -5.27
N ALA A 305 16.53 -4.35 -5.75
CA ALA A 305 15.53 -3.64 -6.54
C ALA A 305 14.92 -2.46 -5.77
N ALA A 306 14.54 -2.67 -4.50
CA ALA A 306 14.01 -1.61 -3.63
C ALA A 306 15.05 -0.50 -3.39
N ALA A 307 16.32 -0.86 -3.10
CA ALA A 307 17.39 0.11 -2.94
C ALA A 307 17.63 0.95 -4.21
N ASN A 308 17.56 0.32 -5.39
CA ASN A 308 17.69 1.02 -6.67
C ASN A 308 16.47 1.91 -6.97
N GLN A 309 15.27 1.50 -6.57
CA GLN A 309 14.07 2.34 -6.67
C GLN A 309 14.17 3.56 -5.77
N ARG A 310 14.66 3.42 -4.53
CA ARG A 310 14.91 4.54 -3.61
C ARG A 310 15.92 5.51 -4.20
N ALA A 311 17.06 5.02 -4.69
CA ALA A 311 18.06 5.87 -5.36
C ALA A 311 17.47 6.60 -6.56
N GLY A 312 16.63 5.96 -7.38
CA GLY A 312 15.97 6.59 -8.52
C GLY A 312 15.01 7.73 -8.19
N ARG A 313 14.73 8.00 -6.90
CA ARG A 313 13.88 9.12 -6.50
C ARG A 313 14.54 10.49 -6.67
N CYS A 314 15.86 10.59 -6.56
CA CYS A 314 16.59 11.84 -6.71
C CYS A 314 16.98 12.18 -8.17
N GLY A 315 16.92 11.24 -9.11
CA GLY A 315 17.26 11.45 -10.52
C GLY A 315 16.09 11.89 -11.43
N ARG A 316 15.01 12.44 -10.87
CA ARG A 316 13.79 12.75 -11.66
C ARG A 316 13.78 14.17 -12.24
N VAL A 317 14.35 15.13 -11.54
CA VAL A 317 14.29 16.56 -11.87
C VAL A 317 15.66 17.07 -12.33
N ALA A 318 16.73 16.53 -11.75
CA ALA A 318 18.12 16.89 -12.05
C ALA A 318 19.05 15.73 -11.66
N ALA A 319 20.34 15.82 -11.96
CA ALA A 319 21.34 14.92 -11.42
C ALA A 319 21.28 14.90 -9.89
N GLY A 320 21.27 13.70 -9.33
CA GLY A 320 21.06 13.49 -7.90
C GLY A 320 22.17 12.70 -7.24
N VAL A 321 22.16 12.68 -5.91
CA VAL A 321 23.07 11.87 -5.10
C VAL A 321 22.24 11.02 -4.14
N CYS A 322 22.59 9.72 -4.07
CA CYS A 322 22.02 8.79 -3.09
C CYS A 322 23.12 8.32 -2.14
N ILE A 323 23.01 8.66 -0.86
CA ILE A 323 23.88 8.13 0.20
C ILE A 323 23.21 6.89 0.77
N ARG A 324 23.90 5.74 0.69
CA ARG A 324 23.53 4.48 1.32
C ARG A 324 24.28 4.30 2.61
N LEU A 325 23.56 4.18 3.72
CA LEU A 325 24.15 4.03 5.07
C LEU A 325 24.55 2.58 5.38
N TYR A 326 24.95 1.82 4.37
CA TYR A 326 25.42 0.44 4.42
C TYR A 326 26.49 0.25 3.33
N ASP A 327 27.24 -0.82 3.42
CA ASP A 327 28.35 -1.10 2.51
C ASP A 327 27.90 -1.74 1.19
N GLU A 328 28.78 -1.72 0.20
CA GLU A 328 28.54 -2.28 -1.13
C GLU A 328 28.49 -3.82 -1.11
N ALA A 329 29.28 -4.46 -0.26
CA ALA A 329 29.27 -5.91 -0.12
C ALA A 329 27.95 -6.37 0.50
N GLY A 330 27.47 -5.68 1.54
CA GLY A 330 26.15 -5.92 2.13
C GLY A 330 25.01 -5.69 1.14
N PHE A 331 25.13 -4.72 0.22
CA PHE A 331 24.15 -4.55 -0.86
C PHE A 331 24.19 -5.74 -1.85
N ALA A 332 25.37 -6.16 -2.28
CA ALA A 332 25.51 -7.27 -3.23
C ALA A 332 24.96 -8.60 -2.69
N ALA A 333 25.05 -8.81 -1.37
CA ALA A 333 24.54 -10.00 -0.69
C ALA A 333 22.99 -10.01 -0.54
N ARG A 334 22.30 -8.90 -0.80
CA ARG A 334 20.84 -8.81 -0.67
C ARG A 334 20.13 -9.58 -1.79
N PRO A 335 18.91 -10.09 -1.53
CA PRO A 335 18.06 -10.63 -2.58
C PRO A 335 17.84 -9.60 -3.70
N ALA A 336 17.79 -10.07 -4.95
CA ALA A 336 17.53 -9.20 -6.10
C ALA A 336 16.17 -8.50 -5.98
N PHE A 337 15.13 -9.23 -5.56
CA PHE A 337 13.76 -8.75 -5.39
C PHE A 337 13.22 -9.05 -4.00
N THR A 338 12.20 -8.31 -3.59
CA THR A 338 11.46 -8.58 -2.35
C THR A 338 10.54 -9.78 -2.55
N ASP A 339 10.49 -10.69 -1.58
CA ASP A 339 9.57 -11.82 -1.59
C ASP A 339 8.12 -11.35 -1.78
N PRO A 340 7.31 -12.02 -2.61
CA PRO A 340 5.89 -11.77 -2.69
C PRO A 340 5.18 -11.91 -1.34
N GLU A 341 4.13 -11.15 -1.13
CA GLU A 341 3.39 -11.19 0.13
C GLU A 341 2.81 -12.57 0.43
N ILE A 342 2.44 -13.32 -0.60
CA ILE A 342 1.90 -14.68 -0.48
C ILE A 342 2.88 -15.65 0.18
N LEU A 343 4.18 -15.46 0.01
CA LEU A 343 5.22 -16.34 0.59
C LEU A 343 5.56 -15.99 2.04
N ARG A 344 5.09 -14.84 2.53
CA ARG A 344 5.42 -14.34 3.88
C ARG A 344 4.20 -14.06 4.76
N SER A 345 2.99 -14.36 4.27
CA SER A 345 1.73 -14.19 4.99
C SER A 345 1.17 -15.53 5.51
N SER A 346 0.23 -15.47 6.45
CA SER A 346 -0.55 -16.62 6.87
C SER A 346 -1.40 -17.15 5.72
N LEU A 347 -1.18 -18.40 5.31
CA LEU A 347 -1.96 -19.01 4.24
C LEU A 347 -3.43 -19.23 4.63
N ALA A 348 -3.76 -19.33 5.92
CA ALA A 348 -5.14 -19.39 6.37
C ALA A 348 -5.95 -18.17 5.94
N SER A 349 -5.39 -16.96 6.10
CA SER A 349 -6.02 -15.72 5.62
C SER A 349 -6.17 -15.69 4.09
N VAL A 350 -5.18 -16.20 3.37
CA VAL A 350 -5.17 -16.29 1.91
C VAL A 350 -6.27 -17.25 1.42
N ILE A 351 -6.31 -18.48 1.96
CA ILE A 351 -7.29 -19.52 1.63
C ILE A 351 -8.71 -19.02 1.91
N LEU A 352 -8.93 -18.49 3.11
CA LEU A 352 -10.23 -17.96 3.52
C LEU A 352 -10.74 -16.90 2.54
N ARG A 353 -9.86 -16.00 2.14
CA ARG A 353 -10.18 -14.94 1.20
C ARG A 353 -10.45 -15.48 -0.21
N MET A 354 -9.63 -16.39 -0.72
CA MET A 354 -9.83 -17.02 -2.03
C MET A 354 -11.17 -17.75 -2.13
N LYS A 355 -11.47 -18.56 -1.12
CA LYS A 355 -12.76 -19.29 -1.06
C LYS A 355 -13.94 -18.31 -0.98
N SER A 356 -13.83 -17.23 -0.23
CA SER A 356 -14.87 -16.20 -0.15
C SER A 356 -15.06 -15.44 -1.46
N LEU A 357 -14.01 -15.31 -2.25
CA LEU A 357 -14.02 -14.67 -3.57
C LEU A 357 -14.47 -15.62 -4.69
N GLY A 358 -14.63 -16.93 -4.40
CA GLY A 358 -14.97 -17.94 -5.41
C GLY A 358 -13.85 -18.15 -6.44
N LEU A 359 -12.60 -17.94 -6.05
CA LEU A 359 -11.44 -18.04 -6.95
C LEU A 359 -10.96 -19.50 -7.16
N GLY A 360 -11.62 -20.48 -6.55
CA GLY A 360 -11.20 -21.88 -6.59
C GLY A 360 -10.21 -22.24 -5.48
N ASP A 361 -9.59 -23.40 -5.61
CA ASP A 361 -8.63 -23.88 -4.63
C ASP A 361 -7.24 -23.30 -4.85
N VAL A 362 -6.51 -23.12 -3.75
CA VAL A 362 -5.18 -22.48 -3.76
C VAL A 362 -4.17 -23.28 -4.58
N GLU A 363 -4.31 -24.62 -4.60
CA GLU A 363 -3.40 -25.52 -5.29
C GLU A 363 -3.51 -25.41 -6.82
N ASP A 364 -4.72 -25.15 -7.34
CA ASP A 364 -5.03 -25.08 -8.78
C ASP A 364 -5.03 -23.63 -9.29
N PHE A 365 -4.95 -22.66 -8.41
CA PHE A 365 -5.01 -21.24 -8.78
C PHE A 365 -3.70 -20.82 -9.47
N PRO A 366 -3.75 -20.16 -10.64
CA PRO A 366 -2.58 -19.80 -11.41
C PRO A 366 -1.85 -18.59 -10.80
N PHE A 367 -1.24 -18.77 -9.65
CA PHE A 367 -0.34 -17.77 -9.09
C PHE A 367 0.86 -17.53 -9.99
N LEU A 368 1.38 -16.33 -9.97
CA LEU A 368 2.68 -16.03 -10.59
C LEU A 368 3.81 -16.81 -9.89
N GLU A 369 3.65 -17.03 -8.58
CA GLU A 369 4.53 -17.81 -7.73
C GLU A 369 3.68 -18.55 -6.69
N ALA A 370 3.60 -19.86 -6.82
CA ALA A 370 2.74 -20.68 -5.98
C ALA A 370 3.29 -20.80 -4.55
N PRO A 371 2.43 -20.73 -3.54
CA PRO A 371 2.85 -20.96 -2.16
C PRO A 371 3.28 -22.42 -1.94
N PRO A 372 4.20 -22.68 -0.98
CA PRO A 372 4.63 -24.03 -0.66
C PRO A 372 3.46 -24.91 -0.19
N ARG A 373 3.41 -26.16 -0.65
CA ARG A 373 2.34 -27.12 -0.26
C ARG A 373 2.18 -27.28 1.25
N LYS A 374 3.31 -27.29 1.99
CA LYS A 374 3.29 -27.36 3.46
C LYS A 374 2.55 -26.17 4.07
N ALA A 375 2.79 -24.96 3.57
CA ALA A 375 2.12 -23.76 4.05
C ALA A 375 0.61 -23.77 3.75
N ILE A 376 0.21 -24.36 2.61
CA ILE A 376 -1.21 -24.58 2.26
C ILE A 376 -1.86 -25.53 3.27
N ALA A 377 -1.22 -26.69 3.52
CA ALA A 377 -1.72 -27.68 4.50
C ALA A 377 -1.84 -27.08 5.91
N ASP A 378 -0.82 -26.32 6.38
CA ASP A 378 -0.86 -25.63 7.66
C ASP A 378 -1.99 -24.58 7.71
N GLY A 379 -2.25 -23.92 6.58
CA GLY A 379 -3.35 -22.97 6.44
C GLY A 379 -4.72 -23.62 6.59
N TYR A 380 -4.96 -24.74 5.90
CA TYR A 380 -6.21 -25.50 6.05
C TYR A 380 -6.37 -26.09 7.44
N ALA A 381 -5.29 -26.64 8.04
CA ALA A 381 -5.33 -27.15 9.40
C ALA A 381 -5.77 -26.07 10.39
N LEU A 382 -5.25 -24.85 10.28
CA LEU A 382 -5.68 -23.73 11.10
C LEU A 382 -7.16 -23.35 10.85
N LEU A 383 -7.62 -23.35 9.60
CA LEU A 383 -9.02 -23.04 9.31
C LEU A 383 -9.98 -24.10 9.83
N ALA A 384 -9.58 -25.37 9.80
CA ALA A 384 -10.33 -26.47 10.42
C ALA A 384 -10.37 -26.33 11.96
N GLU A 385 -9.24 -26.00 12.61
CA GLU A 385 -9.17 -25.72 14.06
C GLU A 385 -10.12 -24.59 14.48
N LEU A 386 -10.34 -23.62 13.59
CA LEU A 386 -11.22 -22.48 13.82
C LEU A 386 -12.69 -22.75 13.44
N ASP A 387 -13.05 -23.95 12.97
CA ASP A 387 -14.35 -24.30 12.41
C ASP A 387 -14.73 -23.43 11.18
N ALA A 388 -13.75 -22.89 10.48
CA ALA A 388 -13.96 -22.00 9.32
C ALA A 388 -14.19 -22.78 8.02
N VAL A 389 -13.73 -24.03 7.94
CA VAL A 389 -13.95 -24.97 6.85
C VAL A 389 -14.49 -26.30 7.39
N ASP A 390 -15.29 -26.98 6.57
CA ASP A 390 -15.80 -28.33 6.86
C ASP A 390 -14.81 -29.42 6.39
N GLU A 391 -15.22 -30.69 6.51
CA GLU A 391 -14.43 -31.85 6.08
C GLU A 391 -14.16 -31.86 4.56
N GLN A 392 -15.00 -31.20 3.76
CA GLN A 392 -14.85 -31.05 2.32
C GLN A 392 -14.07 -29.77 1.97
N LEU A 393 -13.46 -29.12 2.96
CA LEU A 393 -12.72 -27.86 2.82
C LEU A 393 -13.57 -26.70 2.29
N ALA A 394 -14.90 -26.78 2.34
CA ALA A 394 -15.80 -25.69 1.99
C ALA A 394 -15.98 -24.74 3.20
N LEU A 395 -16.31 -23.47 2.91
CA LEU A 395 -16.53 -22.49 3.98
C LEU A 395 -17.80 -22.81 4.78
N THR A 396 -17.67 -22.92 6.07
CA THR A 396 -18.79 -22.93 7.03
C THR A 396 -19.45 -21.55 7.10
N ASP A 397 -20.57 -21.41 7.81
CA ASP A 397 -21.18 -20.10 8.09
C ASP A 397 -20.22 -19.19 8.86
N LEU A 398 -19.49 -19.79 9.81
CA LEU A 398 -18.45 -19.10 10.53
C LEU A 398 -17.29 -18.68 9.62
N GLY A 399 -16.84 -19.56 8.71
CA GLY A 399 -15.83 -19.24 7.72
C GLY A 399 -16.25 -18.07 6.81
N ARG A 400 -17.50 -18.05 6.37
CA ARG A 400 -18.07 -16.92 5.62
C ARG A 400 -18.11 -15.62 6.42
N ALA A 401 -18.43 -15.70 7.71
CA ALA A 401 -18.39 -14.54 8.60
C ALA A 401 -16.95 -14.03 8.81
N LEU A 402 -16.00 -14.94 9.05
CA LEU A 402 -14.57 -14.60 9.18
C LEU A 402 -14.01 -13.96 7.92
N ALA A 403 -14.36 -14.47 6.74
CA ALA A 403 -13.89 -13.93 5.45
C ALA A 403 -14.32 -12.46 5.19
N ARG A 404 -15.41 -12.02 5.82
CA ARG A 404 -15.89 -10.62 5.74
C ARG A 404 -15.09 -9.67 6.63
N LEU A 405 -14.41 -10.21 7.65
CA LEU A 405 -13.60 -9.43 8.56
C LEU A 405 -12.19 -9.25 7.98
N PRO A 406 -11.69 -8.02 7.84
CA PRO A 406 -10.35 -7.75 7.34
C PRO A 406 -9.28 -7.96 8.43
N LEU A 407 -9.32 -9.11 9.10
CA LEU A 407 -8.52 -9.45 10.26
C LEU A 407 -7.86 -10.81 10.08
N ASP A 408 -6.87 -11.07 10.92
CA ASP A 408 -6.36 -12.44 11.10
C ASP A 408 -7.51 -13.36 11.53
N PRO A 409 -7.63 -14.58 10.95
CA PRO A 409 -8.73 -15.49 11.25
C PRO A 409 -8.90 -15.80 12.74
N LYS A 410 -7.83 -15.90 13.53
CA LYS A 410 -7.88 -16.11 14.98
C LYS A 410 -8.51 -14.93 15.70
N ILE A 411 -8.08 -13.71 15.36
CA ILE A 411 -8.65 -12.48 15.93
C ILE A 411 -10.12 -12.36 15.54
N GLY A 412 -10.44 -12.63 14.26
CA GLY A 412 -11.81 -12.68 13.78
C GLY A 412 -12.68 -13.66 14.58
N ARG A 413 -12.17 -14.87 14.83
CA ARG A 413 -12.86 -15.91 15.64
C ARG A 413 -13.12 -15.45 17.07
N MET A 414 -12.13 -14.79 17.71
CA MET A 414 -12.28 -14.23 19.06
C MET A 414 -13.37 -13.15 19.10
N ILE A 415 -13.40 -12.26 18.12
CA ILE A 415 -14.42 -11.20 18.02
C ILE A 415 -15.82 -11.79 17.82
N LEU A 416 -15.98 -12.78 16.94
CA LEU A 416 -17.27 -13.44 16.72
C LEU A 416 -17.74 -14.17 17.99
N ALA A 417 -16.85 -14.87 18.69
CA ALA A 417 -17.18 -15.52 19.95
C ALA A 417 -17.53 -14.52 21.07
N ALA A 418 -16.88 -13.36 21.10
CA ALA A 418 -17.17 -12.30 22.06
C ALA A 418 -18.55 -11.68 21.86
N LYS A 419 -19.03 -11.61 20.59
CA LYS A 419 -20.37 -11.16 20.27
C LYS A 419 -21.42 -12.06 20.95
N ASP A 420 -21.26 -13.37 20.82
CA ASP A 420 -22.19 -14.36 21.37
C ASP A 420 -22.16 -14.40 22.91
N ARG A 421 -21.06 -13.94 23.50
CA ARG A 421 -20.85 -13.87 24.96
C ARG A 421 -21.08 -12.48 25.55
N ALA A 422 -21.64 -11.56 24.82
CA ALA A 422 -21.93 -10.18 25.21
C ALA A 422 -20.72 -9.39 25.77
N CYS A 423 -19.47 -9.74 25.35
CA CYS A 423 -18.22 -9.04 25.71
C CYS A 423 -17.48 -8.47 24.48
N LEU A 424 -18.26 -8.04 23.49
CA LEU A 424 -17.70 -7.54 22.23
C LEU A 424 -16.87 -6.27 22.41
N THR A 425 -17.29 -5.38 23.32
CA THR A 425 -16.59 -4.10 23.55
C THR A 425 -15.18 -4.34 24.09
N GLU A 426 -15.04 -5.19 25.07
CA GLU A 426 -13.75 -5.56 25.68
C GLU A 426 -12.85 -6.24 24.65
N MET A 427 -13.41 -7.14 23.85
CA MET A 427 -12.66 -7.84 22.82
C MET A 427 -12.19 -6.88 21.71
N LEU A 428 -12.99 -5.88 21.33
CA LEU A 428 -12.58 -4.87 20.36
C LEU A 428 -11.43 -4.00 20.87
N VAL A 429 -11.42 -3.66 22.16
CA VAL A 429 -10.29 -2.95 22.80
C VAL A 429 -9.02 -3.81 22.75
N ILE A 430 -9.11 -5.09 23.14
CA ILE A 430 -7.98 -6.02 23.07
C ILE A 430 -7.49 -6.17 21.63
N ALA A 431 -8.39 -6.45 20.68
CA ALA A 431 -8.05 -6.62 19.28
C ALA A 431 -7.41 -5.37 18.65
N SER A 432 -7.81 -4.17 19.10
CA SER A 432 -7.22 -2.90 18.64
C SER A 432 -5.77 -2.70 19.11
N ALA A 433 -5.38 -3.34 20.19
CA ALA A 433 -4.02 -3.32 20.71
C ALA A 433 -3.12 -4.38 20.03
N MET A 434 -3.72 -5.40 19.42
CA MET A 434 -2.97 -6.43 18.69
C MET A 434 -2.52 -5.92 17.31
N PRO A 435 -1.39 -6.42 16.77
CA PRO A 435 -0.96 -6.09 15.41
C PRO A 435 -2.01 -6.55 14.40
N ALA A 436 -2.73 -5.61 13.78
CA ALA A 436 -3.72 -5.89 12.76
C ALA A 436 -3.30 -5.20 11.45
N PRO A 437 -2.95 -5.94 10.40
CA PRO A 437 -2.34 -5.39 9.18
C PRO A 437 -3.14 -4.31 8.47
N LEU A 438 -4.47 -4.36 8.58
CA LEU A 438 -5.39 -3.39 7.94
C LEU A 438 -5.70 -2.17 8.83
N LEU A 439 -5.44 -2.28 10.13
CA LEU A 439 -5.72 -1.22 11.11
C LEU A 439 -4.45 -0.58 11.65
N ASP A 440 -3.29 -1.13 11.29
CA ASP A 440 -1.97 -0.63 11.72
C ASP A 440 -1.70 0.85 11.37
N PRO A 441 -2.30 1.45 10.33
CA PRO A 441 -2.15 2.88 10.11
C PRO A 441 -2.94 3.79 11.08
N LEU A 442 -3.74 3.25 12.00
CA LEU A 442 -4.63 4.09 12.83
C LEU A 442 -4.20 4.16 14.30
N PRO A 443 -4.42 5.28 14.99
CA PRO A 443 -4.31 5.36 16.44
C PRO A 443 -5.22 4.35 17.13
N GLN A 444 -4.84 3.86 18.31
CA GLN A 444 -5.59 2.80 19.01
C GLN A 444 -7.08 3.09 19.17
N ALA A 445 -7.46 4.33 19.51
CA ALA A 445 -8.85 4.76 19.62
C ALA A 445 -9.60 4.68 18.28
N GLN A 446 -8.94 5.07 17.18
CA GLN A 446 -9.50 4.95 15.83
C GLN A 446 -9.57 3.50 15.37
N ARG A 447 -8.60 2.65 15.73
CA ARG A 447 -8.65 1.21 15.44
C ARG A 447 -9.86 0.56 16.09
N ALA A 448 -10.14 0.85 17.35
CA ALA A 448 -11.33 0.34 18.05
C ALA A 448 -12.62 0.81 17.37
N HIS A 449 -12.68 2.07 16.95
CA HIS A 449 -13.83 2.63 16.24
C HIS A 449 -14.03 1.99 14.86
N GLU A 450 -12.97 1.86 14.06
CA GLU A 450 -13.04 1.21 12.76
C GLU A 450 -13.32 -0.29 12.86
N LEU A 451 -12.71 -0.99 13.81
CA LEU A 451 -13.06 -2.39 14.09
C LEU A 451 -14.53 -2.53 14.43
N ARG A 452 -15.07 -1.63 15.27
CA ARG A 452 -16.50 -1.62 15.62
C ARG A 452 -17.37 -1.39 14.39
N ALA A 453 -17.03 -0.43 13.54
CA ALA A 453 -17.74 -0.19 12.29
C ALA A 453 -17.69 -1.40 11.35
N PHE A 454 -16.51 -2.02 11.18
CA PHE A 454 -16.33 -3.22 10.38
C PHE A 454 -17.11 -4.42 10.89
N VAL A 455 -17.08 -4.65 12.19
CA VAL A 455 -17.79 -5.77 12.83
C VAL A 455 -19.30 -5.56 12.67
N ILE A 456 -19.79 -4.33 12.84
CA ILE A 456 -21.21 -4.01 12.69
C ILE A 456 -21.62 -4.16 11.22
N GLU A 457 -20.87 -3.61 10.27
CA GLU A 457 -21.18 -3.73 8.84
C GLU A 457 -21.05 -5.15 8.30
N GLY A 458 -20.06 -5.91 8.79
CA GLY A 458 -19.82 -7.29 8.39
C GLY A 458 -20.78 -8.31 9.01
N LEU A 459 -21.39 -8.00 10.16
CA LEU A 459 -22.28 -8.88 10.90
C LEU A 459 -23.77 -8.57 10.68
N VAL A 460 -24.10 -7.39 10.13
CA VAL A 460 -25.50 -7.05 9.77
C VAL A 460 -25.74 -7.43 8.32
N PRO A 461 -26.65 -8.37 8.02
CA PRO A 461 -27.08 -8.60 6.65
C PRO A 461 -27.64 -7.28 6.09
N ARG A 462 -27.36 -6.95 4.83
CA ARG A 462 -28.00 -5.84 4.11
C ARG A 462 -29.49 -6.16 3.87
N VAL A 463 -30.27 -6.20 4.94
CA VAL A 463 -31.72 -6.17 4.87
C VAL A 463 -32.08 -4.69 5.05
N GLY A 464 -32.73 -4.13 4.04
CA GLY A 464 -33.14 -2.74 4.04
C GLY A 464 -34.00 -2.41 5.27
N CYS A 465 -33.43 -1.71 6.20
CA CYS A 465 -34.14 -1.03 7.27
C CYS A 465 -33.48 0.30 7.53
N ARG A 466 -34.19 1.37 7.18
CA ARG A 466 -33.98 2.71 7.72
C ARG A 466 -34.27 2.64 9.22
N LEU A 467 -33.27 2.42 10.03
CA LEU A 467 -33.36 2.69 11.46
C LEU A 467 -32.79 4.07 11.70
N GLY A 468 -33.66 4.96 12.12
CA GLY A 468 -33.34 6.30 12.62
C GLY A 468 -32.39 6.15 13.82
N LEU A 469 -31.11 6.31 13.59
CA LEU A 469 -30.13 6.40 14.67
C LEU A 469 -30.13 7.81 15.22
N GLN A 470 -30.71 7.96 16.40
CA GLN A 470 -30.48 9.09 17.28
C GLN A 470 -28.97 9.29 17.50
N ARG A 471 -28.55 10.55 17.49
CA ARG A 471 -27.17 10.99 17.69
C ARG A 471 -26.55 10.33 18.92
N PRO A 472 -25.27 9.88 18.85
CA PRO A 472 -24.60 9.39 20.02
C PRO A 472 -24.36 10.51 21.03
N VAL A 473 -24.70 10.23 22.26
CA VAL A 473 -24.41 11.03 23.44
C VAL A 473 -22.88 11.12 23.60
N THR A 474 -22.35 12.29 23.32
CA THR A 474 -20.99 12.69 23.68
C THR A 474 -21.02 13.16 25.14
N HIS A 475 -21.02 12.24 26.08
CA HIS A 475 -20.66 12.52 27.47
C HIS A 475 -20.23 11.20 28.10
N VAL A 476 -18.96 11.09 28.37
CA VAL A 476 -18.26 10.48 29.51
C VAL A 476 -16.79 10.27 29.11
N LEU A 477 -15.97 11.24 29.42
CA LEU A 477 -14.54 11.13 29.77
C LEU A 477 -13.99 12.57 29.99
N ALA A 478 -14.59 13.24 30.96
CA ALA A 478 -13.98 14.42 31.58
C ALA A 478 -14.43 14.47 33.04
N ALA A 479 -13.84 13.61 33.84
CA ALA A 479 -13.85 13.75 35.30
C ALA A 479 -12.71 12.90 35.86
N HIS A 480 -11.59 13.54 36.08
CA HIS A 480 -10.75 13.37 37.28
C HIS A 480 -9.49 14.21 37.06
N GLY A 481 -9.37 15.25 37.88
CA GLY A 481 -8.13 15.98 38.07
C GLY A 481 -8.23 17.48 38.09
N THR A 482 -8.97 18.07 39.02
CA THR A 482 -8.59 19.36 39.61
C THR A 482 -8.97 19.36 41.07
N GLY A 483 -8.02 19.09 41.92
CA GLY A 483 -8.10 19.35 43.35
C GLY A 483 -8.06 20.85 43.61
N ASP A 484 -8.89 21.24 44.54
CA ASP A 484 -8.96 22.55 45.21
C ASP A 484 -7.61 23.07 45.67
N HIS A 485 -7.40 24.34 45.45
CA HIS A 485 -6.75 25.22 46.45
C HIS A 485 -7.46 26.59 46.45
N GLN A 486 -8.36 26.73 47.44
CA GLN A 486 -8.71 28.01 48.01
C GLN A 486 -7.48 28.57 48.79
N HIS A 487 -7.18 29.85 48.60
CA HIS A 487 -6.78 30.80 49.65
C HIS A 487 -6.94 32.20 49.12
N LEU A 488 -7.94 32.90 49.64
CA LEU A 488 -7.84 34.08 50.56
C LEU A 488 -6.82 35.15 50.16
N GLY A 489 -7.32 36.30 49.81
CA GLY A 489 -6.64 37.60 49.71
C GLY A 489 -7.47 38.56 48.87
#